data_1cf2b8f28564ead4e0f98bc11b3fa6b9
#
_entry.id   1cf2b8f28564ead4e0f98bc11b3fa6b9
#
_cell.length_a   1.000
_cell.length_b   1.000
_cell.length_c   1.000
_cell.angle_alpha   90.00
_cell.angle_beta   90.00
_cell.angle_gamma   90.00
#
_symmetry.space_group_name_H-M   'P 1'
#
loop_
_entity.id
_entity.type
_entity.pdbx_description
1 polymer ?
#
loop_
_entity_poly.entity_id
_entity_poly.type
_entity_poly.pdbx_seq_one_letter_code
_entity_poly.pdbx_strand_id
1 'polypeptide(L)'
;MPLPSILDIARTDLYTSKEELLKNHAVTQVEHILRLRDMVTWCIANPDAKDRQFVEEILQRYGISKVTAYADLKIVKSLLPNLGEATRDYHRWRYNEMILETYQMAKKRKDTKT
;
A
#
# COMPACT_ATOMS: atom_id res chain seq x y z
N MET A 1 -24.82 8.22 -16.29
CA MET A 1 -23.62 7.36 -16.14
C MET A 1 -23.60 6.72 -14.77
N PRO A 2 -23.30 5.43 -14.67
CA PRO A 2 -23.13 4.82 -13.35
C PRO A 2 -21.94 5.46 -12.63
N LEU A 3 -22.06 5.56 -11.30
CA LEU A 3 -20.95 6.04 -10.47
C LEU A 3 -19.75 5.10 -10.62
N PRO A 4 -18.50 5.62 -10.60
CA PRO A 4 -17.34 4.78 -10.69
C PRO A 4 -17.28 3.81 -9.51
N SER A 5 -16.91 2.56 -9.78
CA SER A 5 -16.71 1.56 -8.73
C SER A 5 -15.45 1.90 -7.92
N ILE A 6 -15.34 1.29 -6.74
CA ILE A 6 -14.16 1.48 -5.91
C ILE A 6 -12.89 1.04 -6.64
N LEU A 7 -12.98 -0.01 -7.48
CA LEU A 7 -11.87 -0.47 -8.30
C LEU A 7 -11.46 0.57 -9.34
N ASP A 8 -12.42 1.22 -9.98
CA ASP A 8 -12.14 2.27 -10.96
C ASP A 8 -11.44 3.47 -10.32
N ILE A 9 -11.93 3.91 -9.17
CA ILE A 9 -11.32 5.00 -8.40
C ILE A 9 -9.89 4.62 -8.00
N ALA A 10 -9.71 3.41 -7.50
CA ALA A 10 -8.38 2.93 -7.05
C ALA A 10 -7.38 2.85 -8.20
N ARG A 11 -7.82 2.50 -9.42
CA ARG A 11 -6.93 2.44 -10.58
C ARG A 11 -6.35 3.79 -10.97
N THR A 12 -7.13 4.85 -10.79
CA THR A 12 -6.75 6.20 -11.23
C THR A 12 -6.24 7.07 -10.10
N ASP A 13 -6.84 6.97 -8.91
CA ASP A 13 -6.66 7.94 -7.83
C ASP A 13 -6.09 7.34 -6.55
N LEU A 14 -5.51 6.13 -6.60
CA LEU A 14 -5.04 5.42 -5.40
C LEU A 14 -4.09 6.26 -4.55
N TYR A 15 -3.20 7.02 -5.17
CA TYR A 15 -2.20 7.85 -4.49
C TYR A 15 -2.53 9.35 -4.49
N THR A 16 -3.75 9.71 -4.89
CA THR A 16 -4.22 11.09 -4.82
C THR A 16 -4.36 11.50 -3.34
N SER A 17 -4.10 12.77 -3.03
CA SER A 17 -4.18 13.26 -1.66
C SER A 17 -5.60 13.12 -1.10
N LYS A 18 -5.70 12.96 0.22
CA LYS A 18 -6.98 12.84 0.90
C LYS A 18 -7.90 14.04 0.62
N GLU A 19 -7.34 15.25 0.61
CA GLU A 19 -8.09 16.48 0.35
C GLU A 19 -8.71 16.47 -1.06
N GLU A 20 -7.95 16.06 -2.07
CA GLU A 20 -8.43 15.95 -3.43
C GLU A 20 -9.51 14.88 -3.58
N LEU A 21 -9.31 13.73 -2.93
CA LEU A 21 -10.30 12.65 -2.95
C LEU A 21 -11.62 13.12 -2.32
N LEU A 22 -11.56 13.85 -1.21
CA LEU A 22 -12.77 14.35 -0.52
C LEU A 22 -13.55 15.37 -1.34
N LYS A 23 -12.89 16.07 -2.27
CA LYS A 23 -13.58 16.98 -3.20
C LYS A 23 -14.42 16.25 -4.24
N ASN A 24 -14.03 15.05 -4.62
CA ASN A 24 -14.60 14.33 -5.75
C ASN A 24 -15.40 13.09 -5.39
N HIS A 25 -15.27 12.60 -4.16
CA HIS A 25 -15.85 11.33 -3.73
C HIS A 25 -16.46 11.43 -2.32
N ALA A 26 -17.37 10.51 -2.02
CA ALA A 26 -17.98 10.42 -0.68
C ALA A 26 -16.92 9.98 0.35
N VAL A 27 -17.12 10.40 1.60
CA VAL A 27 -16.20 10.08 2.71
C VAL A 27 -15.97 8.57 2.84
N THR A 28 -16.99 7.76 2.72
CA THR A 28 -16.90 6.30 2.81
C THR A 28 -16.02 5.70 1.70
N GLN A 29 -16.13 6.26 0.49
CA GLN A 29 -15.27 5.83 -0.63
C GLN A 29 -13.83 6.25 -0.40
N VAL A 30 -13.60 7.46 0.10
CA VAL A 30 -12.26 7.96 0.41
C VAL A 30 -11.59 7.08 1.47
N GLU A 31 -12.29 6.74 2.54
CA GLU A 31 -11.77 5.85 3.58
C GLU A 31 -11.39 4.49 3.01
N HIS A 32 -12.22 3.95 2.11
CA HIS A 32 -11.93 2.67 1.45
C HIS A 32 -10.69 2.77 0.56
N ILE A 33 -10.55 3.85 -0.21
CA ILE A 33 -9.37 4.07 -1.06
C ILE A 33 -8.10 4.16 -0.21
N LEU A 34 -8.14 4.89 0.91
CA LEU A 34 -6.99 5.01 1.80
C LEU A 34 -6.62 3.65 2.42
N ARG A 35 -7.61 2.85 2.77
CA ARG A 35 -7.38 1.48 3.25
C ARG A 35 -6.74 0.60 2.18
N LEU A 36 -7.22 0.65 0.94
CA LEU A 36 -6.65 -0.09 -0.18
C LEU A 36 -5.22 0.36 -0.48
N ARG A 37 -4.96 1.66 -0.43
CA ARG A 37 -3.60 2.22 -0.58
C ARG A 37 -2.64 1.63 0.43
N ASP A 38 -3.05 1.61 1.69
CA ASP A 38 -2.26 1.06 2.78
C ASP A 38 -1.94 -0.41 2.53
N MET A 39 -2.93 -1.18 2.09
CA MET A 39 -2.76 -2.61 1.87
C MET A 39 -1.96 -2.91 0.61
N VAL A 40 -2.08 -2.10 -0.44
CA VAL A 40 -1.19 -2.21 -1.61
C VAL A 40 0.26 -1.96 -1.20
N THR A 41 0.49 -0.92 -0.42
CA THR A 41 1.83 -0.60 0.10
C THR A 41 2.38 -1.74 0.94
N TRP A 42 1.55 -2.32 1.81
CA TRP A 42 1.95 -3.47 2.62
C TRP A 42 2.32 -4.68 1.75
N CYS A 43 1.52 -4.97 0.71
CA CYS A 43 1.80 -6.08 -0.21
C CYS A 43 3.11 -5.88 -0.97
N ILE A 44 3.40 -4.66 -1.40
CA ILE A 44 4.65 -4.33 -2.08
C ILE A 44 5.83 -4.54 -1.14
N ALA A 45 5.67 -4.15 0.13
CA ALA A 45 6.71 -4.32 1.15
C ALA A 45 6.87 -5.78 1.61
N ASN A 46 5.85 -6.62 1.39
CA ASN A 46 5.84 -8.02 1.81
C ASN A 46 5.47 -8.93 0.62
N PRO A 47 6.31 -9.00 -0.42
CA PRO A 47 5.95 -9.68 -1.66
C PRO A 47 5.74 -11.19 -1.50
N ASP A 48 6.31 -11.79 -0.45
CA ASP A 48 6.19 -13.23 -0.18
C ASP A 48 5.04 -13.56 0.78
N ALA A 49 4.27 -12.55 1.20
CA ALA A 49 3.16 -12.76 2.12
C ALA A 49 2.03 -13.57 1.44
N LYS A 50 1.47 -14.49 2.20
CA LYS A 50 0.32 -15.29 1.76
C LYS A 50 -0.98 -14.53 1.97
N ASP A 51 -2.03 -14.93 1.25
CA ASP A 51 -3.36 -14.32 1.36
C ASP A 51 -3.85 -14.27 2.81
N ARG A 52 -3.62 -15.33 3.58
CA ARG A 52 -3.99 -15.39 4.99
C ARG A 52 -3.31 -14.31 5.81
N GLN A 53 -2.03 -14.05 5.55
CA GLN A 53 -1.27 -13.01 6.25
C GLN A 53 -1.81 -11.62 5.92
N PHE A 54 -2.17 -11.37 4.66
CA PHE A 54 -2.83 -10.15 4.25
C PHE A 54 -4.14 -9.93 5.02
N VAL A 55 -4.99 -10.96 5.04
CA VAL A 55 -6.29 -10.88 5.72
C VAL A 55 -6.12 -10.62 7.22
N GLU A 56 -5.20 -11.31 7.87
CA GLU A 56 -4.91 -11.10 9.29
C GLU A 56 -4.44 -9.66 9.56
N GLU A 57 -3.57 -9.13 8.71
CA GLU A 57 -3.05 -7.78 8.84
C GLU A 57 -4.15 -6.74 8.70
N ILE A 58 -5.00 -6.86 7.69
CA ILE A 58 -6.08 -5.89 7.46
C ILE A 58 -7.15 -5.96 8.57
N LEU A 59 -7.42 -7.16 9.09
CA LEU A 59 -8.34 -7.32 10.21
C LEU A 59 -7.83 -6.63 11.47
N GLN A 60 -6.54 -6.74 11.76
CA GLN A 60 -5.92 -6.09 12.90
C GLN A 60 -5.90 -4.57 12.78
N ARG A 61 -5.60 -4.06 11.58
CA ARG A 61 -5.49 -2.61 11.36
C ARG A 61 -6.82 -1.89 11.37
N TYR A 62 -7.85 -2.50 10.81
CA TYR A 62 -9.10 -1.79 10.51
C TYR A 62 -10.33 -2.36 11.21
N GLY A 63 -10.22 -3.51 11.82
CA GLY A 63 -11.36 -4.12 12.53
C GLY A 63 -12.55 -4.44 11.63
N ILE A 64 -12.32 -4.68 10.33
CA ILE A 64 -13.37 -5.01 9.37
C ILE A 64 -13.71 -6.50 9.42
N SER A 65 -14.82 -6.89 8.78
CA SER A 65 -15.21 -8.29 8.71
C SER A 65 -14.29 -9.09 7.79
N LYS A 66 -14.23 -10.40 8.00
CA LYS A 66 -13.45 -11.31 7.15
C LYS A 66 -13.88 -11.26 5.69
N VAL A 67 -15.20 -11.17 5.45
CA VAL A 67 -15.75 -11.06 4.09
C VAL A 67 -15.24 -9.79 3.40
N THR A 68 -15.25 -8.67 4.11
CA THR A 68 -14.75 -7.40 3.59
C THR A 68 -13.24 -7.48 3.33
N ALA A 69 -12.48 -8.12 4.22
CA ALA A 69 -11.04 -8.29 4.06
C ALA A 69 -10.70 -9.10 2.81
N TYR A 70 -11.41 -10.20 2.55
CA TYR A 70 -11.20 -10.98 1.33
C TYR A 70 -11.62 -10.23 0.06
N ALA A 71 -12.68 -9.42 0.14
CA ALA A 71 -13.09 -8.55 -0.97
C ALA A 71 -12.00 -7.52 -1.28
N ASP A 72 -11.41 -6.91 -0.26
CA ASP A 72 -10.29 -5.97 -0.42
C ASP A 72 -9.06 -6.65 -1.02
N LEU A 73 -8.75 -7.87 -0.58
CA LEU A 73 -7.66 -8.66 -1.15
C LEU A 73 -7.84 -8.87 -2.65
N LYS A 74 -9.05 -9.19 -3.08
CA LYS A 74 -9.37 -9.37 -4.50
C LYS A 74 -9.12 -8.09 -5.30
N ILE A 75 -9.51 -6.94 -4.75
CA ILE A 75 -9.27 -5.63 -5.36
C ILE A 75 -7.77 -5.35 -5.45
N VAL A 76 -7.03 -5.55 -4.36
CA VAL A 76 -5.59 -5.32 -4.30
C VAL A 76 -4.86 -6.19 -5.34
N LYS A 77 -5.23 -7.46 -5.45
CA LYS A 77 -4.65 -8.36 -6.47
C LYS A 77 -4.90 -7.88 -7.89
N SER A 78 -6.06 -7.26 -8.13
CA SER A 78 -6.38 -6.67 -9.45
C SER A 78 -5.57 -5.42 -9.73
N LEU A 79 -5.20 -4.66 -8.69
CA LEU A 79 -4.44 -3.41 -8.83
C LEU A 79 -2.95 -3.64 -9.05
N LEU A 80 -2.37 -4.67 -8.42
CA LEU A 80 -0.92 -4.90 -8.44
C LEU A 80 -0.32 -5.02 -9.85
N PRO A 81 -0.92 -5.77 -10.80
CA PRO A 81 -0.38 -5.83 -12.15
C PRO A 81 -0.37 -4.49 -12.88
N ASN A 82 -1.34 -3.62 -12.59
CA ASN A 82 -1.44 -2.31 -13.22
C ASN A 82 -0.47 -1.30 -12.62
N LEU A 83 0.16 -1.64 -11.51
CA LEU A 83 1.16 -0.82 -10.82
C LEU A 83 2.59 -1.30 -11.11
N GLY A 84 2.79 -2.09 -12.17
CA GLY A 84 4.07 -2.73 -12.46
C GLY A 84 5.29 -1.81 -12.38
N GLU A 85 5.26 -0.66 -13.06
CA GLU A 85 6.36 0.31 -13.00
C GLU A 85 6.45 0.98 -11.63
N ALA A 86 5.32 1.41 -11.08
CA ALA A 86 5.27 2.01 -9.74
C ALA A 86 5.75 1.03 -8.68
N THR A 87 5.42 -0.25 -8.82
CA THR A 87 5.89 -1.31 -7.93
C THR A 87 7.41 -1.47 -8.02
N ARG A 88 7.97 -1.47 -9.22
CA ARG A 88 9.43 -1.54 -9.44
C ARG A 88 10.12 -0.33 -8.84
N ASP A 89 9.58 0.85 -9.04
CA ASP A 89 10.14 2.10 -8.50
C ASP A 89 10.07 2.09 -6.97
N TYR A 90 8.98 1.61 -6.39
CA TYR A 90 8.87 1.45 -4.94
C TYR A 90 9.93 0.50 -4.40
N HIS A 91 10.10 -0.69 -5.00
CA HIS A 91 11.12 -1.66 -4.56
C HIS A 91 12.52 -1.10 -4.69
N ARG A 92 12.81 -0.40 -5.78
CA ARG A 92 14.10 0.25 -6.00
C ARG A 92 14.37 1.31 -4.93
N TRP A 93 13.39 2.15 -4.66
CA TRP A 93 13.48 3.17 -3.63
C TRP A 93 13.71 2.55 -2.25
N ARG A 94 12.94 1.54 -1.91
CA ARG A 94 13.04 0.85 -0.62
C ARG A 94 14.41 0.18 -0.45
N TYR A 95 14.89 -0.46 -1.50
CA TYR A 95 16.20 -1.09 -1.51
C TYR A 95 17.31 -0.06 -1.29
N ASN A 96 17.26 1.05 -2.00
CA ASN A 96 18.23 2.14 -1.85
C ASN A 96 18.21 2.73 -0.43
N GLU A 97 17.03 2.90 0.17
CA GLU A 97 16.91 3.36 1.56
C GLU A 97 17.58 2.40 2.54
N MET A 98 17.37 1.09 2.36
CA MET A 98 17.98 0.08 3.21
C MET A 98 19.51 0.07 3.09
N ILE A 99 20.05 0.21 1.89
CA ILE A 99 21.49 0.30 1.65
C ILE A 99 22.05 1.54 2.33
N LEU A 100 21.40 2.68 2.19
CA LEU A 100 21.83 3.95 2.79
C LEU A 100 21.86 3.86 4.31
N GLU A 101 20.84 3.29 4.93
CA GLU A 101 20.80 3.05 6.38
C GLU A 101 21.96 2.19 6.83
N THR A 102 22.23 1.09 6.13
CA THR A 102 23.33 0.17 6.44
C THR A 102 24.67 0.89 6.34
N TYR A 103 24.86 1.68 5.30
CA TYR A 103 26.09 2.47 5.10
C TYR A 103 26.30 3.47 6.24
N GLN A 104 25.26 4.18 6.62
CA GLN A 104 25.33 5.18 7.72
C GLN A 104 25.63 4.52 9.05
N MET A 105 25.06 3.36 9.33
CA MET A 105 25.34 2.61 10.55
C MET A 105 26.80 2.12 10.58
N ALA A 106 27.32 1.62 9.47
CA ALA A 106 28.72 1.20 9.37
C ALA A 106 29.68 2.37 9.57
N LYS A 107 29.37 3.54 9.02
CA LYS A 107 30.16 4.77 9.19
C LYS A 107 30.17 5.22 10.65
N LYS A 108 29.03 5.20 11.30
CA LYS A 108 28.93 5.54 12.75
C LYS A 108 29.78 4.63 13.61
N ARG A 109 29.78 3.31 13.31
CA ARG A 109 30.60 2.34 14.04
C ARG A 109 32.09 2.60 13.89
N LYS A 110 32.53 3.01 12.70
CA LYS A 110 33.95 3.38 12.45
C LYS A 110 34.34 4.61 13.26
N ASP A 111 33.49 5.62 13.31
CA ASP A 111 33.74 6.85 14.02
C ASP A 111 33.82 6.65 15.54
N THR A 112 33.10 5.65 16.07
CA THR A 112 33.12 5.34 17.52
C THR A 112 34.28 4.46 17.95
N LYS A 113 35.05 3.88 17.01
CA LYS A 113 36.22 3.03 17.32
C LYS A 113 37.54 3.78 17.35
N THR A 114 37.50 5.04 17.10
CA THR A 114 38.65 5.93 17.25
C THR A 114 38.61 6.62 18.59
#